data_37b47f2b097d5383197c188c340f9c76
#
_entry.id   37b47f2b097d5383197c188c340f9c76
#
_cell.length_a   1.000
_cell.length_b   1.000
_cell.length_c   1.000
_cell.angle_alpha   90.00
_cell.angle_beta   90.00
_cell.angle_gamma   90.00
#
_symmetry.space_group_name_H-M   'P 1'
#
loop_
_entity.id
_entity.type
_entity.pdbx_description
1 polymer ?
#
loop_
_entity_poly.entity_id
_entity_poly.type
_entity_poly.pdbx_seq_one_letter_code
_entity_poly.pdbx_strand_id
1 'polypeptide(L)'
;MKLSNQKTGHLLHSLDVSYGSGSGQQAVIGSTSQDSAESMWVVRSEGCKQGDAIEKNQLIRLQHARTGKWLHSHLFQSPLSGQQEVSCFGSSEQSDTGDVWEIEWDDGKKAAWMQDMAIRLKHKDTGRYLSNHGKMYPRPIAGNSEVFASSAKGKEQLFKATEGVYYSVNK
;
A
#
# COMPACT_ATOMS: atom_id res chain seq x y z
N MET A 1 5.79 1.47 -9.51
CA MET A 1 6.44 2.37 -8.54
C MET A 1 6.64 1.68 -7.20
N LYS A 2 7.53 2.20 -6.39
CA LYS A 2 7.66 1.84 -4.98
C LYS A 2 6.99 2.89 -4.10
N LEU A 3 6.48 2.48 -2.94
CA LEU A 3 5.88 3.38 -1.93
C LEU A 3 6.69 3.31 -0.65
N SER A 4 7.24 4.45 -0.22
CA SER A 4 8.05 4.58 1.00
C SER A 4 7.23 5.23 2.10
N ASN A 5 7.22 4.62 3.28
CA ASN A 5 6.58 5.21 4.46
C ASN A 5 7.40 6.39 4.98
N GLN A 6 6.74 7.50 5.27
CA GLN A 6 7.42 8.75 5.62
C GLN A 6 8.07 8.73 7.01
N LYS A 7 7.54 7.94 7.95
CA LYS A 7 8.12 7.80 9.29
C LYS A 7 9.33 6.86 9.31
N THR A 8 9.19 5.70 8.67
CA THR A 8 10.17 4.61 8.78
C THR A 8 11.17 4.55 7.62
N GLY A 9 10.81 5.09 6.46
CA GLY A 9 11.55 4.92 5.22
C GLY A 9 11.41 3.52 4.60
N HIS A 10 10.66 2.62 5.24
CA HIS A 10 10.45 1.27 4.73
C HIS A 10 9.55 1.28 3.50
N LEU A 11 9.84 0.41 2.55
CA LEU A 11 9.05 0.24 1.34
C LEU A 11 7.88 -0.72 1.56
N LEU A 12 6.72 -0.36 1.02
CA LEU A 12 5.58 -1.27 0.92
C LEU A 12 5.99 -2.46 0.05
N HIS A 13 5.92 -3.66 0.61
CA HIS A 13 6.53 -4.86 0.07
C HIS A 13 5.62 -6.06 0.31
N SER A 14 5.63 -7.00 -0.60
CA SER A 14 4.92 -8.26 -0.40
C SER A 14 5.82 -9.43 -0.76
N LEU A 15 5.78 -10.44 0.09
CA LEU A 15 6.53 -11.69 -0.07
C LEU A 15 5.57 -12.80 -0.47
N ASP A 16 6.07 -13.78 -1.22
CA ASP A 16 5.35 -15.04 -1.47
C ASP A 16 5.39 -15.93 -0.21
N VAL A 17 4.90 -15.37 0.87
CA VAL A 17 4.78 -16.00 2.20
C VAL A 17 3.40 -15.67 2.74
N SER A 18 2.68 -16.67 3.17
CA SER A 18 1.35 -16.50 3.78
C SER A 18 1.47 -16.20 5.27
N TYR A 19 0.55 -15.37 5.78
CA TYR A 19 0.39 -15.22 7.22
C TYR A 19 0.06 -16.56 7.88
N GLY A 20 0.66 -16.82 9.03
CA GLY A 20 0.36 -17.99 9.85
C GLY A 20 -0.89 -17.84 10.73
N SER A 21 -1.53 -16.67 10.70
CA SER A 21 -2.74 -16.30 11.44
C SER A 21 -3.62 -15.40 10.60
N GLY A 22 -4.75 -14.94 11.15
CA GLY A 22 -5.68 -14.06 10.45
C GLY A 22 -6.27 -14.73 9.21
N SER A 23 -6.13 -14.08 8.05
CA SER A 23 -6.66 -14.58 6.78
C SER A 23 -5.85 -15.74 6.16
N GLY A 24 -4.59 -15.91 6.54
CA GLY A 24 -3.68 -16.80 5.85
C GLY A 24 -3.27 -16.35 4.44
N GLN A 25 -3.60 -15.12 4.06
CA GLN A 25 -3.26 -14.55 2.74
C GLN A 25 -1.79 -14.14 2.67
N GLN A 26 -1.33 -13.77 1.47
CA GLN A 26 0.05 -13.34 1.23
C GLN A 26 0.39 -12.10 2.06
N ALA A 27 1.52 -12.15 2.77
CA ALA A 27 1.94 -11.10 3.70
C ALA A 27 2.37 -9.82 2.97
N VAL A 28 1.94 -8.69 3.53
CA VAL A 28 2.41 -7.34 3.18
C VAL A 28 3.20 -6.78 4.35
N ILE A 29 4.38 -6.29 4.07
CA ILE A 29 5.35 -5.84 5.07
C ILE A 29 6.03 -4.53 4.66
N GLY A 30 6.71 -3.90 5.59
CA GLY A 30 7.64 -2.80 5.34
C GLY A 30 9.05 -3.34 5.21
N SER A 31 9.67 -3.20 4.03
CA SER A 31 11.02 -3.67 3.77
C SER A 31 12.05 -2.57 3.94
N THR A 32 13.16 -2.88 4.58
CA THR A 32 14.34 -2.01 4.64
C THR A 32 15.19 -2.08 3.38
N SER A 33 15.05 -3.15 2.57
CA SER A 33 15.75 -3.30 1.30
C SER A 33 15.17 -2.35 0.25
N GLN A 34 16.04 -1.56 -0.39
CA GLN A 34 15.62 -0.58 -1.41
C GLN A 34 15.61 -1.17 -2.82
N ASP A 35 16.26 -2.31 -3.05
CA ASP A 35 16.52 -2.83 -4.39
C ASP A 35 15.60 -4.00 -4.81
N SER A 36 14.67 -4.38 -3.96
CA SER A 36 13.80 -5.53 -4.23
C SER A 36 12.69 -5.24 -5.22
N ALA A 37 12.51 -6.14 -6.20
CA ALA A 37 11.41 -6.12 -7.16
C ALA A 37 10.04 -6.39 -6.48
N GLU A 38 10.03 -7.03 -5.31
CA GLU A 38 8.83 -7.30 -4.52
C GLU A 38 8.24 -6.05 -3.87
N SER A 39 8.90 -4.89 -4.01
CA SER A 39 8.38 -3.58 -3.61
C SER A 39 7.71 -2.81 -4.75
N MET A 40 7.57 -3.40 -5.93
CA MET A 40 6.96 -2.75 -7.09
C MET A 40 5.44 -2.97 -7.14
N TRP A 41 4.72 -1.86 -7.30
CA TRP A 41 3.26 -1.82 -7.39
C TRP A 41 2.80 -1.10 -8.64
N VAL A 42 1.72 -1.58 -9.23
CA VAL A 42 1.05 -0.95 -10.37
C VAL A 42 -0.24 -0.32 -9.87
N VAL A 43 -0.42 0.96 -10.17
CA VAL A 43 -1.67 1.68 -9.85
C VAL A 43 -2.72 1.36 -10.90
N ARG A 44 -3.90 0.99 -10.43
CA ARG A 44 -5.08 0.79 -11.26
C ARG A 44 -6.23 1.64 -10.71
N SER A 45 -7.00 2.23 -11.60
CA SER A 45 -8.23 2.93 -11.25
C SER A 45 -9.27 2.67 -12.32
N GLU A 46 -10.51 2.47 -11.92
CA GLU A 46 -11.59 2.18 -12.84
C GLU A 46 -11.81 3.35 -13.82
N GLY A 47 -11.95 3.05 -15.09
CA GLY A 47 -12.12 4.05 -16.13
C GLY A 47 -10.86 4.81 -16.54
N CYS A 48 -9.74 4.61 -15.83
CA CYS A 48 -8.47 5.28 -16.15
C CYS A 48 -7.59 4.40 -17.05
N LYS A 49 -6.86 5.06 -17.93
CA LYS A 49 -5.84 4.47 -18.78
C LYS A 49 -4.44 4.74 -18.20
N GLN A 50 -3.47 4.00 -18.66
CA GLN A 50 -2.07 4.28 -18.34
C GLN A 50 -1.69 5.69 -18.82
N GLY A 51 -1.14 6.49 -17.88
CA GLY A 51 -0.79 7.89 -18.13
C GLY A 51 -1.82 8.91 -17.66
N ASP A 52 -3.03 8.48 -17.33
CA ASP A 52 -4.03 9.37 -16.74
C ASP A 52 -3.59 9.82 -15.34
N ALA A 53 -3.87 11.09 -15.02
CA ALA A 53 -3.59 11.63 -13.70
C ALA A 53 -4.52 10.99 -12.64
N ILE A 54 -3.96 10.72 -11.47
CA ILE A 54 -4.73 10.28 -10.30
C ILE A 54 -5.07 11.51 -9.46
N GLU A 55 -6.34 11.76 -9.26
CA GLU A 55 -6.85 12.91 -8.52
C GLU A 55 -7.04 12.60 -7.03
N LYS A 56 -7.14 13.66 -6.23
CA LYS A 56 -7.45 13.54 -4.80
C LYS A 56 -8.81 12.89 -4.59
N ASN A 57 -8.88 12.00 -3.61
CA ASN A 57 -10.06 11.20 -3.24
C ASN A 57 -10.50 10.18 -4.32
N GLN A 58 -9.67 9.96 -5.33
CA GLN A 58 -9.93 8.92 -6.33
C GLN A 58 -9.76 7.54 -5.71
N LEU A 59 -10.60 6.61 -6.16
CA LEU A 59 -10.50 5.20 -5.78
C LEU A 59 -9.48 4.49 -6.66
N ILE A 60 -8.53 3.84 -6.03
CA ILE A 60 -7.46 3.09 -6.71
C ILE A 60 -7.32 1.69 -6.15
N ARG A 61 -6.67 0.82 -6.93
CA ARG A 61 -6.14 -0.47 -6.49
C ARG A 61 -4.65 -0.50 -6.74
N LEU A 62 -3.92 -1.16 -5.87
CA LEU A 62 -2.49 -1.39 -6.03
C LEU A 62 -2.25 -2.87 -6.30
N GLN A 63 -1.77 -3.16 -7.50
CA GLN A 63 -1.45 -4.52 -7.92
C GLN A 63 0.04 -4.78 -7.67
N HIS A 64 0.34 -5.83 -6.92
CA HIS A 64 1.71 -6.27 -6.72
C HIS A 64 2.29 -6.77 -8.03
N ALA A 65 3.33 -6.10 -8.54
CA ALA A 65 3.82 -6.32 -9.91
C ALA A 65 4.28 -7.76 -10.15
N ARG A 66 4.88 -8.41 -9.14
CA ARG A 66 5.43 -9.76 -9.28
C ARG A 66 4.38 -10.86 -9.21
N THR A 67 3.42 -10.78 -8.29
CA THR A 67 2.43 -11.84 -8.07
C THR A 67 1.09 -11.59 -8.74
N GLY A 68 0.83 -10.35 -9.18
CA GLY A 68 -0.45 -9.95 -9.76
C GLY A 68 -1.59 -9.82 -8.74
N LYS A 69 -1.31 -10.03 -7.46
CA LYS A 69 -2.31 -9.90 -6.38
C LYS A 69 -2.52 -8.44 -6.00
N TRP A 70 -3.62 -8.15 -5.32
CA TRP A 70 -4.03 -6.81 -4.94
C TRP A 70 -3.72 -6.50 -3.49
N LEU A 71 -3.27 -5.28 -3.20
CA LEU A 71 -3.21 -4.75 -1.84
C LEU A 71 -4.61 -4.75 -1.25
N HIS A 72 -4.80 -5.50 -0.17
CA HIS A 72 -6.10 -5.89 0.36
C HIS A 72 -6.14 -5.68 1.87
N SER A 73 -7.32 -5.36 2.38
CA SER A 73 -7.56 -5.35 3.82
C SER A 73 -8.97 -5.86 4.15
N HIS A 74 -9.14 -6.32 5.38
CA HIS A 74 -10.37 -6.90 5.90
C HIS A 74 -10.34 -6.92 7.43
N LEU A 75 -11.38 -7.47 8.06
CA LEU A 75 -11.55 -7.41 9.51
C LEU A 75 -10.78 -8.49 10.31
N PHE A 76 -9.68 -9.03 9.78
CA PHE A 76 -8.75 -9.85 10.55
C PHE A 76 -7.73 -8.98 11.30
N GLN A 77 -7.23 -9.49 12.41
CA GLN A 77 -6.20 -8.80 13.18
C GLN A 77 -4.81 -9.01 12.58
N SER A 78 -4.03 -7.95 12.52
CA SER A 78 -2.61 -7.99 12.15
C SER A 78 -1.78 -8.68 13.24
N PRO A 79 -0.74 -9.46 12.87
CA PRO A 79 -0.08 -10.37 13.81
C PRO A 79 0.62 -9.72 15.00
N LEU A 80 1.19 -8.52 14.85
CA LEU A 80 1.97 -7.88 15.91
C LEU A 80 1.16 -6.85 16.69
N SER A 81 0.50 -5.93 16.01
CA SER A 81 -0.21 -4.83 16.64
C SER A 81 -1.65 -5.17 17.04
N GLY A 82 -2.24 -6.21 16.46
CA GLY A 82 -3.67 -6.50 16.58
C GLY A 82 -4.57 -5.49 15.86
N GLN A 83 -4.00 -4.56 15.09
CA GLN A 83 -4.73 -3.67 14.21
C GLN A 83 -5.33 -4.43 13.02
N GLN A 84 -5.89 -3.76 12.05
CA GLN A 84 -6.48 -4.42 10.88
C GLN A 84 -5.40 -4.96 9.95
N GLU A 85 -5.49 -6.25 9.59
CA GLU A 85 -4.55 -6.91 8.69
C GLU A 85 -4.57 -6.30 7.30
N VAL A 86 -3.38 -6.13 6.71
CA VAL A 86 -3.17 -5.81 5.31
C VAL A 86 -2.45 -6.98 4.65
N SER A 87 -2.94 -7.41 3.49
CA SER A 87 -2.46 -8.59 2.77
C SER A 87 -2.43 -8.34 1.27
N CYS A 88 -1.96 -9.30 0.51
CA CYS A 88 -2.21 -9.42 -0.92
C CYS A 88 -3.22 -10.53 -1.17
N PHE A 89 -4.22 -10.23 -1.99
CA PHE A 89 -5.34 -11.13 -2.30
C PHE A 89 -5.67 -11.14 -3.79
N GLY A 90 -6.25 -12.24 -4.23
CA GLY A 90 -6.81 -12.39 -5.56
C GLY A 90 -5.76 -12.66 -6.64
N SER A 91 -6.05 -12.23 -7.85
CA SER A 91 -5.20 -12.37 -9.02
C SER A 91 -5.47 -11.23 -10.00
N SER A 92 -4.78 -11.22 -11.13
CA SER A 92 -5.03 -10.22 -12.19
C SER A 92 -6.49 -10.21 -12.68
N GLU A 93 -7.19 -11.32 -12.52
CA GLU A 93 -8.59 -11.50 -12.97
C GLU A 93 -9.60 -11.56 -11.80
N GLN A 94 -9.12 -11.60 -10.57
CA GLN A 94 -9.95 -11.72 -9.37
C GLN A 94 -9.65 -10.58 -8.40
N SER A 95 -10.59 -9.67 -8.25
CA SER A 95 -10.56 -8.55 -7.33
C SER A 95 -11.91 -8.41 -6.61
N ASP A 96 -11.90 -7.89 -5.39
CA ASP A 96 -13.11 -7.56 -4.64
C ASP A 96 -13.02 -6.15 -4.02
N THR A 97 -14.04 -5.76 -3.25
CA THR A 97 -14.11 -4.42 -2.64
C THR A 97 -13.04 -4.16 -1.60
N GLY A 98 -12.47 -5.22 -0.99
CA GLY A 98 -11.37 -5.12 -0.05
C GLY A 98 -10.03 -4.66 -0.65
N ASP A 99 -9.94 -4.60 -1.98
CA ASP A 99 -8.78 -4.12 -2.73
C ASP A 99 -8.83 -2.62 -3.02
N VAL A 100 -9.94 -1.95 -2.66
CA VAL A 100 -10.18 -0.56 -3.04
C VAL A 100 -9.72 0.40 -1.95
N TRP A 101 -8.89 1.34 -2.34
CA TRP A 101 -8.32 2.39 -1.50
C TRP A 101 -8.62 3.76 -2.07
N GLU A 102 -8.98 4.71 -1.20
CA GLU A 102 -9.12 6.13 -1.56
C GLU A 102 -7.80 6.84 -1.29
N ILE A 103 -7.27 7.55 -2.29
CA ILE A 103 -6.04 8.32 -2.12
C ILE A 103 -6.34 9.71 -1.59
N GLU A 104 -5.66 10.11 -0.51
CA GLU A 104 -5.80 11.43 0.12
C GLU A 104 -4.45 12.13 0.27
N TRP A 105 -4.46 13.45 0.28
CA TRP A 105 -3.31 14.30 0.68
C TRP A 105 -3.77 15.63 1.23
N ASP A 106 -2.90 16.30 2.00
CA ASP A 106 -3.24 17.54 2.71
C ASP A 106 -3.01 18.79 1.85
N ASP A 107 -2.06 18.78 0.91
CA ASP A 107 -1.76 19.92 0.05
C ASP A 107 -2.89 20.21 -0.96
N GLY A 108 -3.70 21.22 -0.64
CA GLY A 108 -4.83 21.64 -1.49
C GLY A 108 -4.42 22.28 -2.84
N LYS A 109 -3.13 22.57 -3.04
CA LYS A 109 -2.64 23.15 -4.31
C LYS A 109 -2.32 22.08 -5.36
N LYS A 110 -2.20 20.82 -4.97
CA LYS A 110 -1.89 19.74 -5.88
C LYS A 110 -3.17 19.11 -6.42
N ALA A 111 -3.35 19.19 -7.73
CA ALA A 111 -4.52 18.63 -8.42
C ALA A 111 -4.39 17.13 -8.68
N ALA A 112 -3.16 16.61 -8.76
CA ALA A 112 -2.88 15.22 -9.07
C ALA A 112 -1.77 14.66 -8.17
N TRP A 113 -1.77 13.33 -7.99
CA TRP A 113 -0.71 12.62 -7.27
C TRP A 113 0.61 12.70 -8.04
N MET A 114 1.65 13.22 -7.37
CA MET A 114 2.98 13.40 -7.93
C MET A 114 4.00 12.56 -7.17
N GLN A 115 5.11 12.24 -7.83
CA GLN A 115 6.28 11.59 -7.21
C GLN A 115 6.74 12.41 -5.97
N ASP A 116 7.18 11.70 -4.93
CA ASP A 116 7.68 12.25 -3.66
C ASP A 116 6.66 13.05 -2.83
N MET A 117 5.41 13.13 -3.26
CA MET A 117 4.34 13.77 -2.51
C MET A 117 3.81 12.83 -1.42
N ALA A 118 3.65 13.36 -0.20
CA ALA A 118 3.06 12.61 0.91
C ALA A 118 1.55 12.41 0.70
N ILE A 119 1.12 11.16 0.72
CA ILE A 119 -0.28 10.76 0.57
C ILE A 119 -0.68 9.74 1.65
N ARG A 120 -1.98 9.57 1.85
CA ARG A 120 -2.57 8.48 2.62
C ARG A 120 -3.40 7.59 1.71
N LEU A 121 -3.44 6.33 2.04
CA LEU A 121 -4.34 5.35 1.42
C LEU A 121 -5.37 4.91 2.45
N LYS A 122 -6.62 5.29 2.22
CA LYS A 122 -7.75 4.98 3.08
C LYS A 122 -8.50 3.79 2.50
N HIS A 123 -8.60 2.73 3.27
CA HIS A 123 -9.34 1.54 2.86
C HIS A 123 -10.83 1.85 2.73
N LYS A 124 -11.38 1.61 1.55
CA LYS A 124 -12.76 2.02 1.20
C LYS A 124 -13.80 1.42 2.13
N ASP A 125 -13.73 0.12 2.39
CA ASP A 125 -14.76 -0.59 3.15
C ASP A 125 -14.72 -0.28 4.65
N THR A 126 -13.54 -0.02 5.22
CA THR A 126 -13.38 0.13 6.68
C THR A 126 -13.02 1.55 7.14
N GLY A 127 -12.64 2.42 6.22
CA GLY A 127 -12.23 3.79 6.51
C GLY A 127 -10.87 3.91 7.23
N ARG A 128 -10.12 2.81 7.34
CA ARG A 128 -8.81 2.79 8.01
C ARG A 128 -7.68 3.09 7.01
N TYR A 129 -6.57 3.61 7.52
CA TYR A 129 -5.43 4.06 6.74
C TYR A 129 -4.30 3.05 6.75
N LEU A 130 -3.71 2.80 5.58
CA LEU A 130 -2.48 2.03 5.44
C LEU A 130 -1.40 2.63 6.34
N SER A 131 -0.73 1.81 7.14
CA SER A 131 0.16 2.22 8.22
C SER A 131 1.41 1.36 8.29
N ASN A 132 2.52 1.99 8.67
CA ASN A 132 3.75 1.29 9.05
C ASN A 132 4.42 2.05 10.21
N HIS A 133 4.55 1.40 11.38
CA HIS A 133 5.14 2.01 12.58
C HIS A 133 6.59 1.61 12.82
N GLY A 134 7.11 0.68 12.00
CA GLY A 134 8.50 0.22 12.11
C GLY A 134 8.72 -0.94 13.07
N LYS A 135 7.67 -1.48 13.72
CA LYS A 135 7.81 -2.68 14.56
C LYS A 135 8.15 -3.89 13.70
N MET A 136 9.27 -4.50 14.03
CA MET A 136 9.87 -5.58 13.22
C MET A 136 9.29 -6.94 13.59
N TYR A 137 9.11 -7.79 12.57
CA TYR A 137 8.79 -9.20 12.77
C TYR A 137 10.00 -9.97 13.28
N PRO A 138 9.77 -10.97 14.15
CA PRO A 138 10.78 -12.00 14.44
C PRO A 138 10.92 -12.95 13.23
N ARG A 139 11.80 -13.94 13.35
CA ARG A 139 11.90 -15.02 12.34
C ARG A 139 10.53 -15.65 12.06
N PRO A 140 10.21 -16.10 10.83
CA PRO A 140 11.13 -16.22 9.66
C PRO A 140 11.27 -14.97 8.81
N ILE A 141 10.47 -13.92 9.00
CA ILE A 141 10.49 -12.69 8.19
C ILE A 141 11.23 -11.53 8.87
N ALA A 142 12.24 -11.86 9.70
CA ALA A 142 13.08 -10.89 10.37
C ALA A 142 13.70 -9.87 9.39
N GLY A 143 13.84 -8.62 9.84
CA GLY A 143 14.31 -7.51 9.00
C GLY A 143 13.20 -6.77 8.26
N ASN A 144 11.94 -7.17 8.44
CA ASN A 144 10.76 -6.54 7.85
C ASN A 144 9.80 -6.08 8.95
N SER A 145 9.16 -4.95 8.74
CA SER A 145 8.21 -4.37 9.70
C SER A 145 6.76 -4.65 9.34
N GLU A 146 5.90 -4.56 10.34
CA GLU A 146 4.47 -4.77 10.15
C GLU A 146 3.83 -3.62 9.36
N VAL A 147 3.03 -3.97 8.34
CA VAL A 147 2.09 -3.10 7.66
C VAL A 147 0.67 -3.50 8.08
N PHE A 148 -0.13 -2.53 8.43
CA PHE A 148 -1.49 -2.70 8.94
C PHE A 148 -2.37 -1.52 8.52
N ALA A 149 -3.66 -1.57 8.83
CA ALA A 149 -4.55 -0.43 8.66
C ALA A 149 -5.08 0.02 10.03
N SER A 150 -5.11 1.33 10.27
CA SER A 150 -5.54 1.93 11.53
C SER A 150 -6.37 3.20 11.32
N SER A 151 -7.05 3.65 12.38
CA SER A 151 -7.82 4.92 12.35
C SER A 151 -6.96 6.17 12.50
N ALA A 152 -5.66 6.03 12.80
CA ALA A 152 -4.76 7.15 12.99
C ALA A 152 -4.42 7.88 11.68
N LYS A 153 -4.09 9.17 11.78
CA LYS A 153 -3.68 10.05 10.66
C LYS A 153 -2.35 10.77 10.97
N GLY A 154 -1.33 10.02 11.36
CA GLY A 154 0.00 10.57 11.63
C GLY A 154 1.01 10.29 10.50
N LYS A 155 2.29 10.43 10.82
CA LYS A 155 3.39 10.12 9.89
C LYS A 155 3.47 8.65 9.51
N GLU A 156 2.98 7.75 10.37
CA GLU A 156 2.91 6.31 10.11
C GLU A 156 1.97 5.96 8.96
N GLN A 157 1.02 6.84 8.64
CA GLN A 157 0.03 6.70 7.58
C GLN A 157 0.41 7.48 6.31
N LEU A 158 1.54 8.17 6.30
CA LEU A 158 2.02 8.91 5.13
C LEU A 158 3.00 8.07 4.32
N PHE A 159 2.73 7.96 3.04
CA PHE A 159 3.56 7.29 2.05
C PHE A 159 3.88 8.23 0.91
N LYS A 160 4.97 7.98 0.22
CA LYS A 160 5.32 8.69 -1.01
C LYS A 160 5.78 7.72 -2.09
N ALA A 161 5.36 7.97 -3.32
CA ALA A 161 5.85 7.25 -4.48
C ALA A 161 7.29 7.67 -4.77
N THR A 162 8.20 6.71 -4.86
CA THR A 162 9.63 6.93 -5.04
C THR A 162 10.08 6.43 -6.41
N GLU A 163 10.79 5.31 -6.48
CA GLU A 163 11.22 4.70 -7.73
C GLU A 163 10.04 4.22 -8.56
N GLY A 164 10.03 4.50 -9.86
CA GLY A 164 8.96 4.05 -10.73
C GLY A 164 8.94 4.74 -12.09
N VAL A 165 7.89 4.49 -12.85
CA VAL A 165 7.60 5.15 -14.13
C VAL A 165 6.48 6.15 -13.91
N TYR A 166 6.76 7.40 -14.23
CA TYR A 166 5.86 8.52 -14.08
C TYR A 166 5.65 9.23 -15.42
N TYR A 167 4.44 9.71 -15.64
CA TYR A 167 4.10 10.45 -16.83
C TYR A 167 4.08 11.94 -16.53
N SER A 168 4.57 12.76 -17.47
CA SER A 168 4.48 14.21 -17.35
C SER A 168 3.02 14.64 -17.42
N VAL A 169 2.61 15.51 -16.50
CA VAL A 169 1.31 16.17 -16.60
C VAL A 169 1.40 17.15 -17.75
N ASN A 170 0.67 16.91 -18.83
CA ASN A 170 0.55 17.87 -19.91
C ASN A 170 -0.10 19.14 -19.34
N LYS A 171 0.61 20.25 -19.46
CA LYS A 171 0.11 21.57 -19.09
C LYS A 171 -0.90 22.06 -20.11
#